data_fc2b8d6ff0b3fbb99c1bc5edc286d597
#
_entry.id   fc2b8d6ff0b3fbb99c1bc5edc286d597
#
_cell.length_a   1.000
_cell.length_b   1.000
_cell.length_c   1.000
_cell.angle_alpha   90.00
_cell.angle_beta   90.00
_cell.angle_gamma   90.00
#
_symmetry.space_group_name_H-M   'P 1'
#
loop_
_entity.id
_entity.type
_entity.pdbx_description
1 polymer ?
#
loop_
_entity_poly.entity_id
_entity_poly.type
_entity_poly.pdbx_seq_one_letter_code
_entity_poly.pdbx_strand_id
1 'polypeptide(L)'
;MNTQHTKLSHSQNFLRDSSLVEKLLQTSSLTNNDVVLEIGPGKGIITEALAKHCKRIVAVEADKNLFAELKEKFSSFANLEIYHQNFLDFSLPKYEYKVFSNIPFNITADIVKKLVDSENSPADSYLIVQKEAAEKYGGFRQETLFSILHKPWFKFSKVYEFQKSDFSPRPAVDTILLRIEKMKQPLVEKQNALVFRDFVAFGFSSMKANLKKGYTNVFGHVQFLRLATDHGFNALAKPTDLTFEQWLGIFNYFLSSVEKFRQVKTRGAYEKLLIQQKSLQKIHRTRTDRNWRKSK
;
A
#
# COMPACT_ATOMS: atom_id res chain seq x y z
N MET A 1 -30.42 -17.00 -0.46
CA MET A 1 -29.44 -17.52 -1.40
C MET A 1 -29.25 -16.50 -2.52
N ASN A 2 -28.01 -16.16 -2.92
CA ASN A 2 -27.61 -15.30 -4.06
C ASN A 2 -27.89 -13.79 -3.99
N THR A 3 -27.08 -13.07 -3.22
CA THR A 3 -26.98 -11.60 -3.38
C THR A 3 -25.55 -11.07 -3.30
N GLN A 4 -24.51 -11.92 -3.35
CA GLN A 4 -23.11 -11.47 -3.27
C GLN A 4 -22.36 -11.42 -4.62
N HIS A 5 -22.85 -12.05 -5.69
CA HIS A 5 -22.14 -12.12 -6.98
C HIS A 5 -22.30 -10.90 -7.90
N THR A 6 -23.28 -10.04 -7.67
CA THR A 6 -23.59 -8.92 -8.59
C THR A 6 -22.83 -7.62 -8.31
N LYS A 7 -22.01 -7.52 -7.22
CA LYS A 7 -21.31 -6.28 -6.86
C LYS A 7 -19.85 -6.18 -7.36
N LEU A 8 -19.26 -7.26 -7.85
CA LEU A 8 -17.87 -7.25 -8.32
C LEU A 8 -17.71 -6.63 -9.72
N SER A 9 -18.70 -6.77 -10.60
CA SER A 9 -18.64 -6.33 -11.99
C SER A 9 -18.70 -4.80 -12.22
N HIS A 10 -19.10 -4.01 -11.22
CA HIS A 10 -19.36 -2.58 -11.39
C HIS A 10 -18.20 -1.65 -11.03
N SER A 11 -17.03 -2.18 -10.64
CA SER A 11 -15.88 -1.38 -10.21
C SER A 11 -14.62 -1.59 -11.03
N GLN A 12 -14.67 -2.33 -12.13
CA GLN A 12 -13.50 -2.60 -12.97
C GLN A 12 -13.38 -1.55 -14.08
N ASN A 13 -12.28 -0.80 -14.07
CA ASN A 13 -11.92 0.15 -15.11
C ASN A 13 -10.74 -0.45 -15.89
N PHE A 14 -10.96 -0.88 -17.12
CA PHE A 14 -9.94 -1.52 -17.94
C PHE A 14 -9.15 -0.49 -18.74
N LEU A 15 -7.84 -0.64 -18.82
CA LEU A 15 -7.02 0.12 -19.77
C LEU A 15 -7.46 -0.21 -21.20
N ARG A 16 -7.38 0.79 -22.10
CA ARG A 16 -7.84 0.68 -23.50
C ARG A 16 -6.70 0.66 -24.50
N ASP A 17 -5.58 1.26 -24.14
CA ASP A 17 -4.46 1.51 -25.06
C ASP A 17 -3.26 0.64 -24.71
N SER A 18 -2.94 -0.31 -25.59
CA SER A 18 -1.77 -1.18 -25.46
C SER A 18 -0.46 -0.40 -25.59
N SER A 19 -0.43 0.67 -26.39
CA SER A 19 0.77 1.50 -26.54
C SER A 19 1.12 2.24 -25.25
N LEU A 20 0.09 2.67 -24.50
CA LEU A 20 0.30 3.23 -23.15
C LEU A 20 0.86 2.18 -22.21
N VAL A 21 0.34 0.95 -22.21
CA VAL A 21 0.85 -0.15 -21.38
C VAL A 21 2.33 -0.42 -21.69
N GLU A 22 2.68 -0.55 -22.97
CA GLU A 22 4.09 -0.74 -23.41
C GLU A 22 5.01 0.39 -22.89
N LYS A 23 4.58 1.64 -23.02
CA LYS A 23 5.33 2.80 -22.50
C LYS A 23 5.51 2.72 -20.99
N LEU A 24 4.48 2.33 -20.23
CA LEU A 24 4.58 2.18 -18.78
C LEU A 24 5.52 1.05 -18.37
N LEU A 25 5.52 -0.07 -19.09
CA LEU A 25 6.48 -1.17 -18.85
C LEU A 25 7.92 -0.72 -19.15
N GLN A 26 8.16 -0.01 -20.24
CA GLN A 26 9.50 0.52 -20.57
C GLN A 26 10.03 1.50 -19.53
N THR A 27 9.17 2.25 -18.84
CA THR A 27 9.56 3.18 -17.77
C THR A 27 9.67 2.51 -16.39
N SER A 28 9.28 1.25 -16.30
CA SER A 28 9.37 0.46 -15.07
C SER A 28 10.76 -0.17 -14.88
N SER A 29 10.96 -0.82 -13.73
CA SER A 29 12.17 -1.62 -13.48
C SER A 29 12.07 -3.05 -14.01
N LEU A 30 11.01 -3.39 -14.76
CA LEU A 30 10.79 -4.74 -15.28
C LEU A 30 11.79 -5.06 -16.38
N THR A 31 12.28 -6.29 -16.37
CA THR A 31 13.23 -6.85 -17.34
C THR A 31 12.77 -8.21 -17.85
N ASN A 32 13.42 -8.70 -18.89
CA ASN A 32 13.17 -10.04 -19.44
C ASN A 32 13.62 -11.22 -18.53
N ASN A 33 14.24 -10.92 -17.39
CA ASN A 33 14.62 -11.93 -16.39
C ASN A 33 13.63 -12.02 -15.23
N ASP A 34 12.66 -11.10 -15.16
CA ASP A 34 11.75 -10.98 -14.02
C ASP A 34 10.60 -11.99 -14.06
N VAL A 35 10.22 -12.45 -12.87
CA VAL A 35 8.92 -13.07 -12.63
C VAL A 35 7.96 -12.00 -12.15
N VAL A 36 6.83 -11.86 -12.83
CA VAL A 36 5.84 -10.82 -12.54
C VAL A 36 4.52 -11.42 -12.10
N LEU A 37 3.99 -10.94 -10.99
CA LEU A 37 2.65 -11.26 -10.52
C LEU A 37 1.68 -10.16 -10.98
N GLU A 38 0.62 -10.55 -11.68
CA GLU A 38 -0.48 -9.68 -12.08
C GLU A 38 -1.74 -10.01 -11.28
N ILE A 39 -2.33 -9.00 -10.66
CA ILE A 39 -3.52 -9.12 -9.79
C ILE A 39 -4.74 -8.58 -10.55
N GLY A 40 -5.69 -9.45 -10.87
CA GLY A 40 -6.87 -9.09 -11.63
C GLY A 40 -6.56 -8.68 -13.07
N PRO A 41 -6.04 -9.57 -13.91
CA PRO A 41 -5.69 -9.29 -15.31
C PRO A 41 -6.86 -8.77 -16.14
N GLY A 42 -8.09 -9.06 -15.77
CA GLY A 42 -9.28 -8.59 -16.45
C GLY A 42 -9.35 -9.08 -17.89
N LYS A 43 -9.31 -8.15 -18.85
CA LYS A 43 -9.29 -8.48 -20.29
C LYS A 43 -7.90 -8.81 -20.85
N GLY A 44 -6.86 -8.78 -20.01
CA GLY A 44 -5.51 -9.22 -20.35
C GLY A 44 -4.65 -8.25 -21.16
N ILE A 45 -4.96 -6.96 -21.17
CA ILE A 45 -4.16 -5.97 -21.90
C ILE A 45 -2.75 -5.82 -21.29
N ILE A 46 -2.64 -5.83 -19.95
CA ILE A 46 -1.36 -5.80 -19.26
C ILE A 46 -0.69 -7.16 -19.36
N THR A 47 -1.45 -8.26 -19.18
CA THR A 47 -0.97 -9.64 -19.32
C THR A 47 -0.23 -9.87 -20.63
N GLU A 48 -0.80 -9.39 -21.75
CA GLU A 48 -0.22 -9.55 -23.08
C GLU A 48 1.12 -8.83 -23.21
N ALA A 49 1.21 -7.62 -22.72
CA ALA A 49 2.45 -6.84 -22.72
C ALA A 49 3.51 -7.48 -21.81
N LEU A 50 3.13 -7.90 -20.59
CA LEU A 50 4.03 -8.61 -19.68
C LEU A 50 4.57 -9.91 -20.29
N ALA A 51 3.72 -10.69 -20.96
CA ALA A 51 4.12 -11.96 -21.56
C ALA A 51 5.15 -11.81 -22.68
N LYS A 52 5.19 -10.66 -23.33
CA LYS A 52 6.21 -10.33 -24.34
C LYS A 52 7.53 -9.84 -23.74
N HIS A 53 7.48 -9.26 -22.54
CA HIS A 53 8.62 -8.57 -21.95
C HIS A 53 9.28 -9.28 -20.78
N CYS A 54 8.59 -10.21 -20.08
CA CYS A 54 9.07 -10.81 -18.86
C CYS A 54 9.30 -12.33 -18.99
N LYS A 55 10.16 -12.86 -18.11
CA LYS A 55 10.51 -14.29 -18.10
C LYS A 55 9.30 -15.17 -17.80
N ARG A 56 8.50 -14.80 -16.82
CA ARG A 56 7.35 -15.58 -16.36
C ARG A 56 6.31 -14.65 -15.75
N ILE A 57 5.06 -14.93 -16.04
CA ILE A 57 3.92 -14.21 -15.49
C ILE A 57 3.06 -15.17 -14.69
N VAL A 58 2.67 -14.72 -13.49
CA VAL A 58 1.69 -15.37 -12.63
C VAL A 58 0.49 -14.43 -12.53
N ALA A 59 -0.61 -14.75 -13.17
CA ALA A 59 -1.83 -13.95 -13.17
C ALA A 59 -2.89 -14.56 -12.26
N VAL A 60 -3.55 -13.77 -11.41
CA VAL A 60 -4.57 -14.24 -10.47
C VAL A 60 -5.88 -13.51 -10.73
N GLU A 61 -6.89 -14.22 -11.27
CA GLU A 61 -8.20 -13.67 -11.60
C GLU A 61 -9.29 -14.32 -10.75
N ALA A 62 -10.15 -13.49 -10.16
CA ALA A 62 -11.23 -13.96 -9.31
C ALA A 62 -12.54 -14.23 -10.09
N ASP A 63 -12.76 -13.54 -11.21
CA ASP A 63 -13.94 -13.72 -12.04
C ASP A 63 -13.79 -14.97 -12.94
N LYS A 64 -14.74 -15.89 -12.84
CA LYS A 64 -14.72 -17.16 -13.57
C LYS A 64 -14.77 -16.97 -15.09
N ASN A 65 -15.52 -15.98 -15.56
CA ASN A 65 -15.71 -15.77 -17.01
C ASN A 65 -14.45 -15.15 -17.60
N LEU A 66 -13.90 -14.12 -16.94
CA LEU A 66 -12.62 -13.50 -17.34
C LEU A 66 -11.48 -14.50 -17.30
N PHE A 67 -11.43 -15.37 -16.28
CA PHE A 67 -10.44 -16.44 -16.21
C PHE A 67 -10.54 -17.39 -17.41
N ALA A 68 -11.75 -17.80 -17.82
CA ALA A 68 -11.93 -18.68 -18.97
C ALA A 68 -11.50 -18.00 -20.29
N GLU A 69 -11.90 -16.74 -20.49
CA GLU A 69 -11.49 -15.93 -21.65
C GLU A 69 -9.98 -15.76 -21.73
N LEU A 70 -9.32 -15.48 -20.58
CA LEU A 70 -7.86 -15.34 -20.51
C LEU A 70 -7.14 -16.65 -20.84
N LYS A 71 -7.63 -17.79 -20.33
CA LYS A 71 -7.05 -19.10 -20.60
C LYS A 71 -7.12 -19.47 -22.09
N GLU A 72 -8.21 -19.16 -22.75
CA GLU A 72 -8.37 -19.36 -24.19
C GLU A 72 -7.46 -18.41 -24.98
N LYS A 73 -7.55 -17.10 -24.70
CA LYS A 73 -6.80 -16.05 -25.39
C LYS A 73 -5.28 -16.27 -25.33
N PHE A 74 -4.76 -16.71 -24.21
CA PHE A 74 -3.33 -16.85 -23.97
C PHE A 74 -2.84 -18.30 -23.93
N SER A 75 -3.57 -19.23 -24.52
CA SER A 75 -3.24 -20.66 -24.53
C SER A 75 -1.88 -20.98 -25.15
N SER A 76 -1.37 -20.14 -26.05
CA SER A 76 -0.07 -20.28 -26.71
C SER A 76 1.12 -19.70 -25.95
N PHE A 77 0.89 -18.97 -24.84
CA PHE A 77 1.97 -18.33 -24.08
C PHE A 77 2.53 -19.28 -23.02
N ALA A 78 3.69 -19.87 -23.30
CA ALA A 78 4.34 -20.85 -22.42
C ALA A 78 4.85 -20.26 -21.10
N ASN A 79 5.06 -18.94 -21.03
CA ASN A 79 5.57 -18.21 -19.85
C ASN A 79 4.47 -17.62 -18.97
N LEU A 80 3.19 -17.93 -19.22
CA LEU A 80 2.05 -17.39 -18.49
C LEU A 80 1.30 -18.50 -17.72
N GLU A 81 1.16 -18.31 -16.42
CA GLU A 81 0.32 -19.14 -15.56
C GLU A 81 -0.85 -18.30 -15.04
N ILE A 82 -2.08 -18.81 -15.22
CA ILE A 82 -3.29 -18.11 -14.78
C ILE A 82 -4.00 -18.96 -13.72
N TYR A 83 -4.27 -18.34 -12.56
CA TYR A 83 -4.96 -18.96 -11.43
C TYR A 83 -6.36 -18.36 -11.26
N HIS A 84 -7.37 -19.22 -11.19
CA HIS A 84 -8.73 -18.82 -10.83
C HIS A 84 -8.85 -18.78 -9.31
N GLN A 85 -8.58 -17.63 -8.70
CA GLN A 85 -8.60 -17.47 -7.25
C GLN A 85 -8.80 -16.01 -6.85
N ASN A 86 -9.38 -15.77 -5.67
CA ASN A 86 -9.32 -14.45 -5.04
C ASN A 86 -7.88 -14.16 -4.61
N PHE A 87 -7.33 -13.04 -5.05
CA PHE A 87 -5.96 -12.65 -4.69
C PHE A 87 -5.72 -12.57 -3.18
N LEU A 88 -6.72 -12.18 -2.40
CA LEU A 88 -6.55 -12.10 -0.94
C LEU A 88 -6.28 -13.46 -0.30
N ASP A 89 -6.73 -14.55 -0.94
CA ASP A 89 -6.51 -15.94 -0.49
C ASP A 89 -5.31 -16.60 -1.21
N PHE A 90 -4.76 -15.96 -2.26
CA PHE A 90 -3.63 -16.47 -3.02
C PHE A 90 -2.34 -16.40 -2.20
N SER A 91 -1.56 -17.50 -2.17
CA SER A 91 -0.24 -17.53 -1.54
C SER A 91 0.79 -16.83 -2.40
N LEU A 92 1.43 -15.79 -1.87
CA LEU A 92 2.46 -15.06 -2.61
C LEU A 92 3.66 -15.95 -2.94
N PRO A 93 4.35 -15.72 -4.08
CA PRO A 93 5.52 -16.49 -4.47
C PRO A 93 6.61 -16.47 -3.39
N LYS A 94 7.29 -17.61 -3.20
CA LYS A 94 8.42 -17.73 -2.23
C LYS A 94 9.78 -17.37 -2.83
N TYR A 95 9.84 -17.13 -4.13
CA TYR A 95 10.99 -16.62 -4.88
C TYR A 95 10.86 -15.11 -5.12
N GLU A 96 11.93 -14.47 -5.57
CA GLU A 96 11.90 -13.04 -5.92
C GLU A 96 10.94 -12.79 -7.08
N TYR A 97 10.10 -11.79 -6.95
CA TYR A 97 9.12 -11.39 -7.94
C TYR A 97 8.82 -9.91 -7.86
N LYS A 98 8.27 -9.39 -8.93
CA LYS A 98 7.72 -8.02 -9.02
C LYS A 98 6.22 -8.08 -9.28
N VAL A 99 5.55 -6.96 -9.12
CA VAL A 99 4.11 -6.82 -9.39
C VAL A 99 3.89 -5.71 -10.41
N PHE A 100 3.02 -5.95 -11.39
CA PHE A 100 2.49 -4.90 -12.26
C PHE A 100 1.01 -5.16 -12.51
N SER A 101 0.11 -4.26 -12.05
CA SER A 101 -1.32 -4.53 -12.08
C SER A 101 -2.19 -3.29 -12.05
N ASN A 102 -3.32 -3.39 -12.73
CA ASN A 102 -4.46 -2.50 -12.53
C ASN A 102 -5.42 -3.13 -11.53
N ILE A 103 -5.25 -2.82 -10.25
CA ILE A 103 -5.95 -3.52 -9.17
C ILE A 103 -7.37 -3.00 -8.93
N PRO A 104 -8.30 -3.87 -8.45
CA PRO A 104 -9.66 -3.44 -8.10
C PRO A 104 -9.65 -2.39 -6.99
N PHE A 105 -10.29 -1.23 -7.24
CA PHE A 105 -10.25 -0.08 -6.32
C PHE A 105 -10.90 -0.33 -4.97
N ASN A 106 -11.91 -1.21 -4.91
CA ASN A 106 -12.63 -1.53 -3.68
C ASN A 106 -11.84 -2.35 -2.66
N ILE A 107 -10.78 -3.06 -3.10
CA ILE A 107 -9.90 -3.88 -2.24
C ILE A 107 -8.44 -3.43 -2.28
N THR A 108 -8.17 -2.22 -2.79
CA THR A 108 -6.81 -1.65 -2.87
C THR A 108 -6.07 -1.73 -1.54
N ALA A 109 -6.75 -1.40 -0.43
CA ALA A 109 -6.13 -1.40 0.89
C ALA A 109 -5.66 -2.80 1.33
N ASP A 110 -6.49 -3.81 1.08
CA ASP A 110 -6.18 -5.19 1.46
C ASP A 110 -5.05 -5.76 0.57
N ILE A 111 -5.05 -5.42 -0.73
CA ILE A 111 -3.98 -5.79 -1.67
C ILE A 111 -2.64 -5.16 -1.26
N VAL A 112 -2.59 -3.83 -1.12
CA VAL A 112 -1.36 -3.12 -0.75
C VAL A 112 -0.82 -3.64 0.58
N LYS A 113 -1.71 -3.79 1.58
CA LYS A 113 -1.32 -4.34 2.89
C LYS A 113 -0.73 -5.75 2.76
N LYS A 114 -1.37 -6.65 2.00
CA LYS A 114 -0.86 -8.00 1.78
C LYS A 114 0.53 -8.01 1.14
N LEU A 115 0.79 -7.14 0.16
CA LEU A 115 2.08 -7.04 -0.52
C LEU A 115 3.20 -6.54 0.40
N VAL A 116 2.94 -5.50 1.22
CA VAL A 116 3.98 -4.88 2.05
C VAL A 116 4.18 -5.53 3.43
N ASP A 117 3.15 -6.21 3.97
CA ASP A 117 3.23 -6.89 5.27
C ASP A 117 3.71 -8.34 5.16
N SER A 118 3.80 -8.90 3.94
CA SER A 118 4.27 -10.27 3.72
C SER A 118 5.78 -10.39 3.96
N GLU A 119 6.21 -11.52 4.52
CA GLU A 119 7.63 -11.89 4.56
C GLU A 119 8.24 -11.98 3.16
N ASN A 120 7.46 -12.47 2.18
CA ASN A 120 7.82 -12.53 0.76
C ASN A 120 7.22 -11.32 0.01
N SER A 121 7.44 -10.11 0.51
CA SER A 121 7.05 -8.90 -0.21
C SER A 121 7.78 -8.80 -1.55
N PRO A 122 7.11 -8.31 -2.62
CA PRO A 122 7.74 -8.16 -3.93
C PRO A 122 8.93 -7.20 -3.87
N ALA A 123 9.93 -7.44 -4.74
CA ALA A 123 11.08 -6.54 -4.88
C ALA A 123 10.66 -5.15 -5.39
N ASP A 124 9.66 -5.10 -6.26
CA ASP A 124 9.10 -3.87 -6.80
C ASP A 124 7.64 -4.09 -7.23
N SER A 125 6.79 -3.10 -7.05
CA SER A 125 5.37 -3.16 -7.41
C SER A 125 4.93 -1.89 -8.11
N TYR A 126 4.25 -2.06 -9.24
CA TYR A 126 3.60 -1.01 -10.01
C TYR A 126 2.10 -1.24 -9.99
N LEU A 127 1.38 -0.42 -9.25
CA LEU A 127 -0.06 -0.59 -9.02
C LEU A 127 -0.82 0.61 -9.55
N ILE A 128 -1.77 0.37 -10.45
CA ILE A 128 -2.73 1.39 -10.88
C ILE A 128 -3.80 1.48 -9.81
N VAL A 129 -3.87 2.64 -9.15
CA VAL A 129 -4.72 2.89 -7.98
C VAL A 129 -5.34 4.29 -8.04
N GLN A 130 -6.37 4.52 -7.22
CA GLN A 130 -6.92 5.85 -7.01
C GLN A 130 -5.86 6.80 -6.44
N LYS A 131 -5.80 8.05 -6.92
CA LYS A 131 -4.83 9.07 -6.50
C LYS A 131 -4.87 9.31 -4.99
N GLU A 132 -6.07 9.40 -4.40
CA GLU A 132 -6.22 9.55 -2.94
C GLU A 132 -5.64 8.36 -2.15
N ALA A 133 -5.80 7.14 -2.67
CA ALA A 133 -5.22 5.96 -2.04
C ALA A 133 -3.69 5.99 -2.08
N ALA A 134 -3.11 6.34 -3.23
CA ALA A 134 -1.67 6.49 -3.38
C ALA A 134 -1.11 7.60 -2.48
N GLU A 135 -1.81 8.73 -2.36
CA GLU A 135 -1.43 9.82 -1.46
C GLU A 135 -1.38 9.35 -0.01
N LYS A 136 -2.35 8.54 0.41
CA LYS A 136 -2.39 7.94 1.74
C LYS A 136 -1.23 6.95 1.96
N TYR A 137 -0.96 6.06 1.00
CA TYR A 137 0.10 5.03 1.16
C TYR A 137 1.49 5.64 1.12
N GLY A 138 1.74 6.56 0.20
CA GLY A 138 3.04 7.22 0.05
C GLY A 138 3.27 8.37 1.04
N GLY A 139 2.23 8.86 1.72
CA GLY A 139 2.36 10.07 2.54
C GLY A 139 2.75 11.31 1.74
N PHE A 140 2.29 11.41 0.46
CA PHE A 140 2.80 12.43 -0.48
C PHE A 140 2.33 13.86 -0.17
N ARG A 141 1.20 14.02 0.49
CA ARG A 141 0.70 15.32 0.94
C ARG A 141 0.96 15.54 2.43
N GLN A 142 0.70 14.51 3.20
CA GLN A 142 0.84 14.47 4.64
C GLN A 142 1.10 13.04 5.04
N GLU A 143 2.02 12.86 5.98
CA GLU A 143 2.31 11.53 6.50
C GLU A 143 1.08 10.89 7.15
N THR A 144 0.96 9.60 6.97
CA THR A 144 -0.10 8.78 7.56
C THR A 144 0.53 7.70 8.43
N LEU A 145 -0.25 7.10 9.30
CA LEU A 145 0.22 5.95 10.04
C LEU A 145 0.77 4.85 9.12
N PHE A 146 0.08 4.60 7.99
CA PHE A 146 0.51 3.60 7.01
C PHE A 146 1.87 3.97 6.39
N SER A 147 2.02 5.21 5.89
CA SER A 147 3.26 5.63 5.24
C SER A 147 4.46 5.56 6.19
N ILE A 148 4.31 6.04 7.42
CA ILE A 148 5.38 6.00 8.42
C ILE A 148 5.73 4.56 8.79
N LEU A 149 4.73 3.68 8.96
CA LEU A 149 4.97 2.28 9.32
C LEU A 149 5.70 1.48 8.24
N HIS A 150 5.66 1.89 6.96
CA HIS A 150 6.22 1.10 5.87
C HIS A 150 7.44 1.75 5.18
N LYS A 151 7.59 3.07 5.25
CA LYS A 151 8.74 3.78 4.68
C LYS A 151 10.13 3.30 5.14
N PRO A 152 10.32 2.71 6.33
CA PRO A 152 11.62 2.13 6.66
C PRO A 152 12.09 1.03 5.71
N TRP A 153 11.16 0.34 5.05
CA TRP A 153 11.45 -0.83 4.20
C TRP A 153 11.05 -0.65 2.74
N PHE A 154 10.22 0.38 2.45
CA PHE A 154 9.69 0.61 1.10
C PHE A 154 9.78 2.09 0.71
N LYS A 155 10.17 2.32 -0.54
CA LYS A 155 10.09 3.63 -1.18
C LYS A 155 8.81 3.70 -2.00
N PHE A 156 8.03 4.76 -1.81
CA PHE A 156 6.80 5.02 -2.56
C PHE A 156 7.04 6.14 -3.57
N SER A 157 6.56 5.98 -4.81
CA SER A 157 6.72 6.98 -5.86
C SER A 157 5.49 7.03 -6.76
N LYS A 158 5.10 8.22 -7.20
CA LYS A 158 4.12 8.43 -8.28
C LYS A 158 4.89 8.33 -9.60
N VAL A 159 4.53 7.35 -10.44
CA VAL A 159 5.23 7.12 -11.72
C VAL A 159 4.50 7.78 -12.88
N TYR A 160 3.16 7.69 -12.89
CA TYR A 160 2.34 8.20 -13.98
C TYR A 160 0.96 8.63 -13.46
N GLU A 161 0.42 9.72 -14.01
CA GLU A 161 -0.96 10.16 -13.78
C GLU A 161 -1.79 9.88 -15.03
N PHE A 162 -2.82 9.03 -14.89
CA PHE A 162 -3.68 8.63 -16.00
C PHE A 162 -4.73 9.69 -16.32
N GLN A 163 -5.08 9.77 -17.61
CA GLN A 163 -6.29 10.46 -18.04
C GLN A 163 -7.50 9.51 -17.85
N LYS A 164 -8.67 10.06 -17.55
CA LYS A 164 -9.89 9.23 -17.42
C LYS A 164 -10.26 8.53 -18.73
N SER A 165 -9.83 9.06 -19.88
CA SER A 165 -9.99 8.48 -21.20
C SER A 165 -9.17 7.20 -21.43
N ASP A 166 -8.12 6.97 -20.65
CA ASP A 166 -7.27 5.78 -20.76
C ASP A 166 -8.01 4.51 -20.33
N PHE A 167 -9.19 4.66 -19.71
CA PHE A 167 -9.98 3.55 -19.18
C PHE A 167 -11.36 3.41 -19.84
N SER A 168 -11.88 2.18 -19.82
CA SER A 168 -13.27 1.84 -20.15
C SER A 168 -13.84 0.85 -19.12
N PRO A 169 -14.94 1.18 -18.42
CA PRO A 169 -15.53 2.52 -18.33
C PRO A 169 -14.60 3.56 -17.71
N ARG A 170 -14.88 4.85 -17.92
CA ARG A 170 -14.07 5.94 -17.34
C ARG A 170 -14.25 5.97 -15.82
N PRO A 171 -13.17 6.00 -15.01
CA PRO A 171 -13.27 6.09 -13.57
C PRO A 171 -13.83 7.45 -13.14
N ALA A 172 -14.60 7.46 -12.05
CA ALA A 172 -15.10 8.71 -11.46
C ALA A 172 -13.99 9.53 -10.76
N VAL A 173 -12.90 8.85 -10.38
CA VAL A 173 -11.77 9.39 -9.59
C VAL A 173 -10.49 9.45 -10.43
N ASP A 174 -9.56 10.29 -10.02
CA ASP A 174 -8.24 10.35 -10.63
C ASP A 174 -7.42 9.12 -10.26
N THR A 175 -6.61 8.65 -11.20
CA THR A 175 -5.89 7.39 -11.11
C THR A 175 -4.42 7.61 -11.40
N ILE A 176 -3.55 6.93 -10.66
CA ILE A 176 -2.10 7.00 -10.86
C ILE A 176 -1.47 5.61 -10.86
N LEU A 177 -0.28 5.50 -11.46
CA LEU A 177 0.62 4.38 -11.27
C LEU A 177 1.50 4.65 -10.04
N LEU A 178 1.23 3.91 -8.98
CA LEU A 178 2.01 3.93 -7.74
C LEU A 178 3.11 2.87 -7.81
N ARG A 179 4.36 3.27 -7.61
CA ARG A 179 5.47 2.34 -7.40
C ARG A 179 5.71 2.17 -5.91
N ILE A 180 5.88 0.92 -5.48
CA ILE A 180 6.29 0.51 -4.13
C ILE A 180 7.53 -0.36 -4.29
N GLU A 181 8.69 0.22 -4.05
CA GLU A 181 10.00 -0.42 -4.21
C GLU A 181 10.52 -0.88 -2.84
N LYS A 182 10.86 -2.16 -2.71
CA LYS A 182 11.48 -2.70 -1.51
C LYS A 182 12.93 -2.23 -1.40
N MET A 183 13.28 -1.64 -0.27
CA MET A 183 14.62 -1.12 -0.05
C MET A 183 15.63 -2.27 0.15
N LYS A 184 16.75 -2.23 -0.56
CA LYS A 184 17.86 -3.18 -0.37
C LYS A 184 18.50 -3.02 1.01
N GLN A 185 18.57 -1.79 1.49
CA GLN A 185 19.09 -1.43 2.82
C GLN A 185 17.97 -0.72 3.60
N PRO A 186 17.26 -1.43 4.48
CA PRO A 186 16.23 -0.83 5.32
C PRO A 186 16.78 0.24 6.25
N LEU A 187 15.98 1.30 6.48
CA LEU A 187 16.34 2.40 7.40
C LEU A 187 16.14 2.02 8.88
N VAL A 188 15.39 0.95 9.14
CA VAL A 188 15.23 0.34 10.46
C VAL A 188 15.57 -1.15 10.34
N GLU A 189 16.52 -1.61 11.13
CA GLU A 189 16.95 -3.00 11.16
C GLU A 189 15.80 -3.96 11.53
N LYS A 190 15.82 -5.17 10.96
CA LYS A 190 14.77 -6.18 11.17
C LYS A 190 14.49 -6.47 12.65
N GLN A 191 15.54 -6.53 13.47
CA GLN A 191 15.41 -6.74 14.92
C GLN A 191 14.67 -5.62 15.66
N ASN A 192 14.68 -4.39 15.13
CA ASN A 192 14.02 -3.22 15.68
C ASN A 192 12.63 -2.98 15.05
N ALA A 193 12.20 -3.78 14.09
CA ALA A 193 10.96 -3.55 13.33
C ALA A 193 9.71 -3.49 14.22
N LEU A 194 9.58 -4.41 15.19
CA LEU A 194 8.43 -4.40 16.11
C LEU A 194 8.49 -3.20 17.04
N VAL A 195 9.68 -2.87 17.55
CA VAL A 195 9.88 -1.71 18.43
C VAL A 195 9.53 -0.41 17.70
N PHE A 196 9.90 -0.28 16.43
CA PHE A 196 9.52 0.86 15.59
C PHE A 196 8.00 0.95 15.40
N ARG A 197 7.36 -0.18 15.04
CA ARG A 197 5.90 -0.23 14.87
C ARG A 197 5.15 0.12 16.16
N ASP A 198 5.60 -0.39 17.30
CA ASP A 198 5.05 -0.06 18.61
C ASP A 198 5.23 1.42 18.93
N PHE A 199 6.41 1.95 18.69
CA PHE A 199 6.73 3.36 18.91
C PHE A 199 5.82 4.27 18.10
N VAL A 200 5.72 4.06 16.79
CA VAL A 200 4.86 4.87 15.91
C VAL A 200 3.38 4.72 16.30
N ALA A 201 2.90 3.48 16.48
CA ALA A 201 1.52 3.22 16.86
C ALA A 201 1.15 3.89 18.20
N PHE A 202 2.07 3.92 19.16
CA PHE A 202 1.89 4.60 20.43
C PHE A 202 1.67 6.10 20.24
N GLY A 203 2.43 6.76 19.37
CA GLY A 203 2.25 8.18 19.04
C GLY A 203 0.90 8.47 18.38
N PHE A 204 0.42 7.57 17.52
CA PHE A 204 -0.87 7.70 16.84
C PHE A 204 -2.07 7.29 17.69
N SER A 205 -1.90 6.36 18.66
CA SER A 205 -2.99 5.85 19.49
C SER A 205 -3.37 6.79 20.64
N SER A 206 -2.48 7.73 20.98
CA SER A 206 -2.78 8.70 22.01
C SER A 206 -3.87 9.65 21.48
N MET A 207 -5.09 9.55 22.02
CA MET A 207 -6.17 10.53 21.79
C MET A 207 -5.83 11.93 22.35
N LYS A 208 -4.56 12.16 22.69
CA LYS A 208 -4.06 13.42 23.24
C LYS A 208 -3.85 14.44 22.12
N ALA A 209 -3.98 15.71 22.45
CA ALA A 209 -4.00 16.81 21.49
C ALA A 209 -2.75 16.93 20.60
N ASN A 210 -1.59 16.38 21.03
CA ASN A 210 -0.32 16.45 20.31
C ASN A 210 0.68 15.37 20.77
N LEU A 211 1.78 15.19 20.02
CA LEU A 211 2.82 14.20 20.30
C LEU A 211 3.48 14.39 21.66
N LYS A 212 3.75 15.62 22.10
CA LYS A 212 4.34 15.90 23.40
C LYS A 212 3.52 15.30 24.55
N LYS A 213 2.20 15.51 24.51
CA LYS A 213 1.27 14.89 25.47
C LYS A 213 1.20 13.37 25.29
N GLY A 214 1.29 12.88 24.07
CA GLY A 214 1.31 11.44 23.76
C GLY A 214 2.49 10.75 24.41
N TYR A 215 3.66 11.31 24.28
CA TYR A 215 4.92 10.71 24.75
C TYR A 215 5.38 11.15 26.13
N THR A 216 4.55 11.79 26.98
CA THR A 216 4.91 12.28 28.30
C THR A 216 5.56 11.22 29.22
N ASN A 217 5.12 9.94 29.09
CA ASN A 217 5.66 8.84 29.89
C ASN A 217 6.90 8.17 29.26
N VAL A 218 7.28 8.57 28.04
CA VAL A 218 8.43 8.05 27.30
C VAL A 218 9.58 9.03 27.35
N PHE A 219 9.32 10.29 26.98
CA PHE A 219 10.30 11.37 27.03
C PHE A 219 10.02 12.32 28.22
N GLY A 220 11.07 12.80 28.84
CA GLY A 220 10.97 13.93 29.78
C GLY A 220 10.57 15.21 29.01
N HIS A 221 10.00 16.19 29.73
CA HIS A 221 9.57 17.44 29.13
C HIS A 221 10.68 18.15 28.32
N VAL A 222 11.84 18.32 28.97
CA VAL A 222 13.00 18.98 28.35
C VAL A 222 13.56 18.15 27.19
N GLN A 223 13.61 16.82 27.31
CA GLN A 223 14.03 15.93 26.25
C GLN A 223 13.17 16.10 24.99
N PHE A 224 11.83 16.13 25.15
CA PHE A 224 10.93 16.26 24.00
C PHE A 224 11.07 17.63 23.33
N LEU A 225 11.24 18.71 24.08
CA LEU A 225 11.47 20.05 23.51
C LEU A 225 12.78 20.10 22.73
N ARG A 226 13.85 19.51 23.27
CA ARG A 226 15.13 19.41 22.58
C ARG A 226 15.00 18.61 21.27
N LEU A 227 14.34 17.44 21.30
CA LEU A 227 14.07 16.66 20.09
C LEU A 227 13.29 17.45 19.04
N ALA A 228 12.29 18.24 19.46
CA ALA A 228 11.54 19.09 18.55
C ALA A 228 12.44 20.14 17.87
N THR A 229 13.36 20.75 18.63
CA THR A 229 14.36 21.70 18.10
C THR A 229 15.37 21.03 17.18
N ASP A 230 15.96 19.91 17.63
CA ASP A 230 17.03 19.21 16.91
C ASP A 230 16.54 18.63 15.55
N HIS A 231 15.27 18.24 15.47
CA HIS A 231 14.64 17.70 14.26
C HIS A 231 13.71 18.69 13.53
N GLY A 232 13.63 19.95 13.98
CA GLY A 232 12.94 21.03 13.29
C GLY A 232 11.41 20.85 13.20
N PHE A 233 10.74 20.38 14.26
CA PHE A 233 9.29 20.28 14.28
C PHE A 233 8.68 21.02 15.48
N ASN A 234 7.38 21.37 15.37
CA ASN A 234 6.65 22.01 16.46
C ASN A 234 6.37 21.00 17.59
N ALA A 235 6.76 21.33 18.81
CA ALA A 235 6.52 20.47 19.99
C ALA A 235 5.02 20.16 20.25
N LEU A 236 4.11 20.97 19.71
CA LEU A 236 2.67 20.75 19.76
C LEU A 236 2.11 20.08 18.49
N ALA A 237 2.97 19.61 17.58
CA ALA A 237 2.59 18.93 16.36
C ALA A 237 1.77 17.67 16.63
N LYS A 238 0.84 17.38 15.71
CA LYS A 238 0.15 16.09 15.67
C LYS A 238 1.05 15.03 15.01
N PRO A 239 0.77 13.74 15.18
CA PRO A 239 1.55 12.66 14.55
C PRO A 239 1.72 12.82 13.03
N THR A 240 0.70 13.31 12.36
CA THR A 240 0.68 13.48 10.89
C THR A 240 1.38 14.75 10.39
N ASP A 241 1.76 15.65 11.28
CA ASP A 241 2.42 16.91 10.92
C ASP A 241 3.95 16.72 10.79
N LEU A 242 4.49 15.61 11.33
CA LEU A 242 5.90 15.27 11.20
C LEU A 242 6.18 14.54 9.89
N THR A 243 7.32 14.86 9.28
CA THR A 243 7.84 14.08 8.15
C THR A 243 8.35 12.71 8.62
N PHE A 244 8.52 11.79 7.68
CA PHE A 244 9.08 10.47 7.99
C PHE A 244 10.51 10.57 8.58
N GLU A 245 11.34 11.48 8.08
CA GLU A 245 12.70 11.72 8.56
C GLU A 245 12.69 12.19 10.02
N GLN A 246 11.75 13.06 10.39
CA GLN A 246 11.55 13.49 11.78
C GLN A 246 11.14 12.34 12.68
N TRP A 247 10.22 11.47 12.23
CA TRP A 247 9.84 10.25 12.93
C TRP A 247 11.03 9.30 13.12
N LEU A 248 11.83 9.10 12.09
CA LEU A 248 13.02 8.25 12.15
C LEU A 248 14.07 8.82 13.12
N GLY A 249 14.28 10.13 13.11
CA GLY A 249 15.19 10.82 14.03
C GLY A 249 14.76 10.65 15.51
N ILE A 250 13.47 10.87 15.81
CA ILE A 250 12.94 10.67 17.17
C ILE A 250 13.06 9.21 17.59
N PHE A 251 12.81 8.26 16.67
CA PHE A 251 12.94 6.84 16.96
C PHE A 251 14.40 6.43 17.23
N ASN A 252 15.35 6.93 16.46
CA ASN A 252 16.78 6.66 16.70
C ASN A 252 17.22 7.18 18.08
N TYR A 253 16.77 8.36 18.46
CA TYR A 253 16.99 8.87 19.81
C TYR A 253 16.31 8.00 20.87
N PHE A 254 15.09 7.55 20.63
CA PHE A 254 14.37 6.64 21.53
C PHE A 254 15.16 5.35 21.78
N LEU A 255 15.75 4.76 20.74
CA LEU A 255 16.53 3.53 20.88
C LEU A 255 17.84 3.74 21.65
N SER A 256 18.55 4.85 21.37
CA SER A 256 19.90 5.08 21.88
C SER A 256 19.94 5.75 23.25
N SER A 257 18.97 6.61 23.54
CA SER A 257 19.09 7.57 24.67
C SER A 257 17.94 7.53 25.68
N VAL A 258 16.88 6.77 25.39
CA VAL A 258 15.77 6.59 26.35
C VAL A 258 16.00 5.32 27.18
N GLU A 259 15.82 5.45 28.47
CA GLU A 259 15.97 4.35 29.44
C GLU A 259 14.99 3.20 29.15
N LYS A 260 15.43 1.95 29.29
CA LYS A 260 14.64 0.75 28.92
C LYS A 260 13.27 0.69 29.61
N PHE A 261 13.17 1.11 30.90
CA PHE A 261 11.88 1.12 31.60
C PHE A 261 10.86 2.09 31.00
N ARG A 262 11.33 3.15 30.33
CA ARG A 262 10.47 4.08 29.55
C ARG A 262 10.14 3.55 28.18
N GLN A 263 11.11 2.89 27.51
CA GLN A 263 10.86 2.26 26.21
C GLN A 263 9.73 1.23 26.29
N VAL A 264 9.64 0.46 27.38
CA VAL A 264 8.59 -0.54 27.61
C VAL A 264 7.17 0.06 27.57
N LYS A 265 7.01 1.37 27.81
CA LYS A 265 5.69 2.03 27.77
C LYS A 265 5.03 2.02 26.39
N THR A 266 5.81 1.89 25.31
CA THR A 266 5.30 1.80 23.95
C THR A 266 4.92 0.37 23.53
N ARG A 267 5.39 -0.64 24.28
CA ARG A 267 5.28 -2.05 23.93
C ARG A 267 3.83 -2.50 23.76
N GLY A 268 3.56 -3.23 22.70
CA GLY A 268 2.23 -3.77 22.34
C GLY A 268 1.24 -2.73 21.79
N ALA A 269 1.68 -1.48 21.54
CA ALA A 269 0.80 -0.44 21.00
C ALA A 269 0.34 -0.78 19.58
N TYR A 270 1.20 -1.38 18.78
CA TYR A 270 0.85 -1.80 17.41
C TYR A 270 -0.19 -2.92 17.40
N GLU A 271 -0.05 -3.91 18.25
CA GLU A 271 -1.02 -5.00 18.38
C GLU A 271 -2.40 -4.48 18.83
N LYS A 272 -2.43 -3.61 19.86
CA LYS A 272 -3.68 -2.95 20.30
C LYS A 272 -4.36 -2.19 19.17
N LEU A 273 -3.57 -1.46 18.38
CA LEU A 273 -4.07 -0.74 17.21
C LEU A 273 -4.69 -1.70 16.18
N LEU A 274 -4.04 -2.82 15.87
CA LEU A 274 -4.56 -3.83 14.94
C LEU A 274 -5.88 -4.44 15.42
N ILE A 275 -5.98 -4.75 16.71
CA ILE A 275 -7.22 -5.26 17.33
C ILE A 275 -8.34 -4.23 17.19
N GLN A 276 -8.06 -2.95 17.53
CA GLN A 276 -9.03 -1.87 17.40
C GLN A 276 -9.49 -1.69 15.94
N GLN A 277 -8.58 -1.74 14.97
CA GLN A 277 -8.94 -1.64 13.55
C GLN A 277 -9.80 -2.82 13.07
N LYS A 278 -9.57 -4.03 13.56
CA LYS A 278 -10.40 -5.20 13.25
C LYS A 278 -11.81 -5.08 13.80
N SER A 279 -12.00 -4.44 14.95
CA SER A 279 -13.33 -4.25 15.59
C SER A 279 -14.15 -3.15 14.91
N LEU A 280 -13.53 -2.24 14.16
CA LEU A 280 -14.26 -1.24 13.41
C LEU A 280 -14.96 -1.90 12.22
N GLN A 281 -16.29 -1.79 12.17
CA GLN A 281 -17.05 -2.23 10.98
C GLN A 281 -16.52 -1.49 9.77
N LYS A 282 -16.13 -2.24 8.72
CA LYS A 282 -15.74 -1.68 7.42
C LYS A 282 -16.98 -1.00 6.82
N ILE A 283 -17.16 0.27 7.06
CA ILE A 283 -18.15 1.06 6.35
C ILE A 283 -17.60 1.23 4.93
N HIS A 284 -18.06 0.38 4.01
CA HIS A 284 -17.84 0.58 2.59
C HIS A 284 -18.56 1.88 2.18
N ARG A 285 -17.81 2.96 2.09
CA ARG A 285 -18.28 4.21 1.51
C ARG A 285 -18.40 4.04 -0.01
N THR A 286 -19.32 3.22 -0.47
CA THR A 286 -19.85 3.38 -1.81
C THR A 286 -20.69 4.64 -1.77
N ARG A 287 -20.23 5.71 -2.42
CA ARG A 287 -20.98 6.93 -2.65
C ARG A 287 -22.17 6.63 -3.57
N THR A 288 -23.22 6.01 -3.04
CA THR A 288 -24.48 5.78 -3.75
C THR A 288 -25.56 6.80 -3.35
N ASP A 289 -25.36 7.56 -2.28
CA ASP A 289 -26.33 8.56 -1.85
C ASP A 289 -25.89 9.98 -2.23
N ARG A 290 -26.53 10.55 -3.26
CA ARG A 290 -26.40 11.96 -3.66
C ARG A 290 -26.96 12.94 -2.62
N ASN A 291 -27.74 12.47 -1.65
CA ASN A 291 -28.47 13.30 -0.68
C ASN A 291 -27.81 13.41 0.70
N TRP A 292 -26.67 12.78 0.96
CA TRP A 292 -26.00 12.82 2.27
C TRP A 292 -25.68 14.25 2.80
N ARG A 293 -25.63 15.26 1.91
CA ARG A 293 -25.42 16.66 2.29
C ARG A 293 -26.68 17.38 2.80
N LYS A 294 -27.87 16.77 2.65
CA LYS A 294 -29.15 17.39 3.04
C LYS A 294 -29.67 16.94 4.39
N SER A 295 -28.98 16.00 5.07
CA SER A 295 -29.35 15.45 6.38
C SER A 295 -28.38 15.91 7.49
N LYS A 296 -28.02 17.20 7.49
CA LYS A 296 -27.42 17.88 8.64
C LYS A 296 -28.26 19.08 8.98
#